data_2eb47d2f3175a152d4cd0b9f0738c03b
#
_entry.id   2eb47d2f3175a152d4cd0b9f0738c03b
#
_cell.length_a   1.000
_cell.length_b   1.000
_cell.length_c   1.000
_cell.angle_alpha   90.00
_cell.angle_beta   90.00
_cell.angle_gamma   90.00
#
_symmetry.space_group_name_H-M   'P 1'
#
loop_
_entity.id
_entity.type
_entity.pdbx_description
1 polymer ?
#
loop_
_entity_poly.entity_id
_entity_poly.type
_entity_poly.pdbx_seq_one_letter_code
_entity_poly.pdbx_strand_id
1 'polypeptide(L)'
;MSPIEINVCIFCLLFMHIKVMEKPNEIYKTLSTDEVIRLGGERFIQSRSSTSMSISTHTYMDSFSGLSDQQLKDVQLIEIFLLSSEKLTQQQFEKSSNLLDWCDELSSSLGNPIQRVVYYFSKALRAKIDKEARRIGLFTRPTMNHVFDMEGGIMSTTRSLISIYQKLPFYQAGHFSGVAALVDELSRSKRVHVIDLSIRHGIQILILMQSLASQHGFRIKHLKVTAVGTGFEEKIKQTGDRLKSFAESMYLSFSFSIVIVEDMLDFNKDLLELDSREALGVYSAYGLYSLIAQQDRLESLMKVIKSTKPRVMVVCEVAANLNSPNFVNRLTEALFHFGAVFDALEECMDREDENRGVTESMYLGEAIRSIVATEGAERAIRHVSIDVWRKFFARFGMREIGLGMSTLYQAKLVAGKFSCGSSCTFDMDGKSIVIGWKGTPIECLSAWKFA
;
A
#
# COMPACT_ATOMS: atom_id res chain seq x y z
N MET A 1 13.97 -2.73 33.35
CA MET A 1 13.06 -3.02 32.23
C MET A 1 11.97 -1.96 32.21
N SER A 2 11.86 -1.18 31.16
CA SER A 2 10.88 -0.10 31.08
C SER A 2 9.47 -0.66 30.81
N PRO A 3 8.40 -0.01 31.30
CA PRO A 3 7.02 -0.50 31.13
C PRO A 3 6.53 -0.62 29.69
N ILE A 4 7.29 -0.13 28.72
CA ILE A 4 6.94 -0.13 27.27
C ILE A 4 7.15 -1.51 26.64
N GLU A 5 8.06 -2.33 27.16
CA GLU A 5 8.39 -3.65 26.59
C GLU A 5 7.33 -4.74 26.86
N ILE A 6 6.47 -4.56 27.87
CA ILE A 6 5.53 -5.61 28.31
C ILE A 6 4.23 -5.61 27.47
N ASN A 7 3.84 -4.49 26.87
CA ASN A 7 2.53 -4.32 26.24
C ASN A 7 2.38 -4.80 24.79
N VAL A 8 3.48 -5.09 24.11
CA VAL A 8 3.47 -5.67 22.76
C VAL A 8 3.16 -7.18 22.78
N CYS A 9 3.25 -7.80 23.96
CA CYS A 9 3.40 -9.25 24.09
C CYS A 9 2.10 -10.08 23.91
N ILE A 10 0.92 -9.59 24.32
CA ILE A 10 -0.27 -10.47 24.44
C ILE A 10 -0.96 -10.74 23.11
N PHE A 11 -1.08 -9.75 22.22
CA PHE A 11 -1.72 -9.95 20.91
C PHE A 11 -0.79 -10.66 19.91
N CYS A 12 0.52 -10.44 20.02
CA CYS A 12 1.50 -11.15 19.21
C CYS A 12 1.63 -12.64 19.60
N LEU A 13 1.38 -13.00 20.85
CA LEU A 13 1.44 -14.40 21.32
C LEU A 13 0.27 -15.25 20.80
N LEU A 14 -0.88 -14.66 20.51
CA LEU A 14 -2.04 -15.38 19.96
C LEU A 14 -1.90 -15.74 18.47
N PHE A 15 -0.94 -15.14 17.76
CA PHE A 15 -0.78 -15.31 16.29
C PHE A 15 0.58 -15.89 15.87
N MET A 16 1.46 -16.29 16.80
CA MET A 16 2.80 -16.78 16.46
C MET A 16 2.94 -18.29 16.61
N HIS A 17 2.79 -19.02 15.52
CA HIS A 17 3.48 -20.28 15.27
C HIS A 17 4.27 -20.11 13.96
N ILE A 18 5.49 -19.61 14.04
CA ILE A 18 6.40 -19.52 12.89
C ILE A 18 7.55 -20.49 13.11
N LYS A 19 7.62 -21.51 12.26
CA LYS A 19 8.81 -22.37 12.12
C LYS A 19 9.90 -21.57 11.39
N VAL A 20 11.06 -21.46 12.03
CA VAL A 20 12.29 -20.95 11.40
C VAL A 20 12.77 -22.02 10.40
N MET A 21 12.82 -21.68 9.12
CA MET A 21 13.51 -22.48 8.10
C MET A 21 14.91 -21.88 7.86
N GLU A 22 15.94 -22.66 8.12
CA GLU A 22 17.32 -22.31 7.78
C GLU A 22 17.52 -22.42 6.26
N LYS A 23 18.12 -21.36 5.65
CA LYS A 23 18.50 -21.36 4.22
C LYS A 23 19.93 -21.90 4.06
N PRO A 24 20.21 -22.71 3.01
CA PRO A 24 21.57 -23.15 2.71
C PRO A 24 22.43 -22.00 2.11
N ASN A 25 23.72 -22.01 2.44
CA ASN A 25 24.73 -21.09 1.93
C ASN A 25 24.97 -21.28 0.42
N GLU A 26 24.61 -20.31 -0.39
CA GLU A 26 25.05 -20.24 -1.79
C GLU A 26 26.02 -19.06 -2.01
N ILE A 27 27.09 -19.35 -2.78
CA ILE A 27 28.23 -18.47 -3.05
C ILE A 27 27.91 -17.35 -4.07
N TYR A 28 26.72 -17.31 -4.65
CA TYR A 28 26.28 -16.31 -5.61
C TYR A 28 25.56 -15.16 -4.92
N LYS A 29 25.90 -13.93 -5.32
CA LYS A 29 25.18 -12.74 -4.85
C LYS A 29 23.74 -12.79 -5.34
N THR A 30 22.80 -13.03 -4.43
CA THR A 30 21.37 -13.04 -4.75
C THR A 30 20.92 -11.59 -4.91
N LEU A 31 20.58 -11.18 -6.14
CA LEU A 31 20.02 -9.85 -6.41
C LEU A 31 18.60 -9.76 -5.85
N SER A 32 18.26 -8.61 -5.28
CA SER A 32 16.87 -8.27 -4.97
C SER A 32 16.08 -7.99 -6.26
N THR A 33 14.75 -8.06 -6.15
CA THR A 33 13.86 -7.72 -7.28
C THR A 33 14.10 -6.30 -7.79
N ASP A 34 14.36 -5.32 -6.90
CA ASP A 34 14.73 -3.94 -7.25
C ASP A 34 16.03 -3.88 -8.07
N GLU A 35 17.06 -4.61 -7.63
CA GLU A 35 18.34 -4.66 -8.36
C GLU A 35 18.17 -5.26 -9.77
N VAL A 36 17.35 -6.31 -9.93
CA VAL A 36 17.05 -6.90 -11.25
C VAL A 36 16.31 -5.92 -12.15
N ILE A 37 15.29 -5.22 -11.61
CA ILE A 37 14.55 -4.19 -12.37
C ILE A 37 15.50 -3.07 -12.81
N ARG A 38 16.39 -2.62 -11.94
CA ARG A 38 17.38 -1.59 -12.23
C ARG A 38 18.33 -2.01 -13.33
N LEU A 39 18.90 -3.22 -13.26
CA LEU A 39 19.78 -3.76 -14.27
C LEU A 39 19.07 -3.93 -15.63
N GLY A 40 17.82 -4.39 -15.64
CA GLY A 40 17.02 -4.47 -16.86
C GLY A 40 16.75 -3.11 -17.48
N GLY A 41 16.50 -2.10 -16.65
CA GLY A 41 16.40 -0.69 -17.08
C GLY A 41 17.69 -0.14 -17.66
N GLU A 42 18.82 -0.45 -17.05
CA GLU A 42 20.15 -0.06 -17.58
C GLU A 42 20.43 -0.69 -18.94
N ARG A 43 20.15 -1.99 -19.11
CA ARG A 43 20.26 -2.67 -20.42
C ARG A 43 19.36 -2.02 -21.47
N PHE A 44 18.10 -1.73 -21.11
CA PHE A 44 17.16 -1.05 -21.99
C PHE A 44 17.70 0.30 -22.48
N ILE A 45 18.30 1.12 -21.61
CA ILE A 45 18.88 2.41 -21.98
C ILE A 45 20.08 2.22 -22.92
N GLN A 46 20.93 1.24 -22.66
CA GLN A 46 22.12 0.96 -23.46
C GLN A 46 21.80 0.43 -24.85
N SER A 47 20.85 -0.50 -24.96
CA SER A 47 20.43 -1.05 -26.26
C SER A 47 19.99 0.05 -27.24
N ARG A 48 19.59 1.21 -26.71
CA ARG A 48 19.19 2.40 -27.50
C ARG A 48 20.34 3.33 -27.82
N SER A 49 21.34 3.42 -26.94
CA SER A 49 22.51 4.30 -27.10
C SER A 49 23.51 3.73 -28.08
N SER A 50 23.48 2.44 -28.37
CA SER A 50 24.42 1.74 -29.28
C SER A 50 24.29 2.11 -30.75
N THR A 51 23.38 3.00 -31.12
CA THR A 51 23.26 3.57 -32.47
C THR A 51 24.16 4.78 -32.69
N SER A 52 24.91 5.28 -31.68
CA SER A 52 25.89 6.34 -31.82
C SER A 52 27.01 6.20 -30.79
N MET A 53 28.18 5.82 -31.30
CA MET A 53 29.54 5.92 -30.68
C MET A 53 29.90 4.94 -29.56
N SER A 54 30.96 4.20 -29.86
CA SER A 54 31.87 3.46 -29.01
C SER A 54 32.28 4.20 -27.74
N ILE A 55 31.58 3.94 -26.61
CA ILE A 55 32.11 4.26 -25.28
C ILE A 55 31.86 3.10 -24.34
N SER A 56 32.97 2.49 -23.93
CA SER A 56 33.19 1.67 -22.73
C SER A 56 32.29 0.46 -22.53
N THR A 57 32.46 -0.58 -23.35
CA THR A 57 31.97 -1.95 -23.11
C THR A 57 32.60 -2.62 -21.87
N HIS A 58 33.71 -2.10 -21.34
CA HIS A 58 34.42 -2.75 -20.23
C HIS A 58 33.78 -2.58 -18.84
N THR A 59 33.16 -1.43 -18.55
CA THR A 59 32.59 -1.17 -17.22
C THR A 59 31.30 -1.94 -16.97
N TYR A 60 30.61 -2.43 -18.01
CA TYR A 60 29.31 -3.08 -17.95
C TYR A 60 29.39 -4.60 -17.91
N MET A 61 30.41 -5.20 -18.48
CA MET A 61 30.67 -6.65 -18.34
C MET A 61 30.86 -7.05 -16.88
N ASP A 62 31.40 -6.13 -16.05
CA ASP A 62 31.60 -6.37 -14.62
C ASP A 62 30.28 -6.39 -13.83
N SER A 63 29.25 -5.64 -14.25
CA SER A 63 27.94 -5.61 -13.56
C SER A 63 27.13 -6.91 -13.74
N PHE A 64 27.41 -7.68 -14.80
CA PHE A 64 26.76 -8.97 -15.09
C PHE A 64 27.65 -10.17 -14.73
N SER A 65 28.91 -9.93 -14.38
CA SER A 65 29.82 -10.99 -13.93
C SER A 65 29.38 -11.51 -12.57
N GLY A 66 29.15 -12.81 -12.46
CA GLY A 66 28.70 -13.47 -11.22
C GLY A 66 27.18 -13.60 -11.07
N LEU A 67 26.38 -13.22 -12.07
CA LEU A 67 24.96 -13.51 -12.10
C LEU A 67 24.70 -14.95 -12.52
N SER A 68 23.67 -15.58 -11.92
CA SER A 68 23.19 -16.87 -12.38
C SER A 68 22.46 -16.75 -13.72
N ASP A 69 22.33 -17.86 -14.45
CA ASP A 69 21.56 -17.92 -15.70
C ASP A 69 20.10 -17.45 -15.51
N GLN A 70 19.53 -17.75 -14.35
CA GLN A 70 18.17 -17.29 -14.04
C GLN A 70 18.11 -15.77 -13.85
N GLN A 71 19.07 -15.19 -13.15
CA GLN A 71 19.13 -13.73 -12.96
C GLN A 71 19.34 -13.01 -14.29
N LEU A 72 20.16 -13.55 -15.19
CA LEU A 72 20.34 -13.00 -16.54
C LEU A 72 19.05 -13.03 -17.37
N LYS A 73 18.28 -14.15 -17.28
CA LYS A 73 16.96 -14.25 -17.91
C LYS A 73 15.96 -13.24 -17.31
N ASP A 74 15.98 -13.06 -16.00
CA ASP A 74 15.09 -12.11 -15.33
C ASP A 74 15.41 -10.65 -15.72
N VAL A 75 16.70 -10.29 -15.82
CA VAL A 75 17.14 -8.98 -16.33
C VAL A 75 16.70 -8.79 -17.79
N GLN A 76 16.86 -9.80 -18.63
CA GLN A 76 16.41 -9.77 -20.03
C GLN A 76 14.88 -9.63 -20.13
N LEU A 77 14.13 -10.31 -19.27
CA LEU A 77 12.67 -10.21 -19.23
C LEU A 77 12.20 -8.78 -18.92
N ILE A 78 12.84 -8.09 -17.98
CA ILE A 78 12.56 -6.67 -17.68
C ILE A 78 12.92 -5.78 -18.90
N GLU A 79 14.07 -6.01 -19.55
CA GLU A 79 14.47 -5.27 -20.76
C GLU A 79 13.40 -5.40 -21.86
N ILE A 80 12.97 -6.62 -22.18
CA ILE A 80 11.94 -6.90 -23.22
C ILE A 80 10.62 -6.20 -22.85
N PHE A 81 10.21 -6.26 -21.60
CA PHE A 81 9.00 -5.59 -21.11
C PHE A 81 9.08 -4.05 -21.30
N LEU A 82 10.21 -3.43 -20.94
CA LEU A 82 10.42 -2.00 -21.11
C LEU A 82 10.45 -1.59 -22.60
N LEU A 83 11.08 -2.42 -23.45
CA LEU A 83 11.05 -2.22 -24.93
C LEU A 83 9.60 -2.27 -25.45
N SER A 84 8.79 -3.23 -25.00
CA SER A 84 7.38 -3.30 -25.38
C SER A 84 6.61 -2.04 -24.97
N SER A 85 6.82 -1.59 -23.73
CA SER A 85 6.19 -0.38 -23.19
C SER A 85 6.55 0.86 -23.99
N GLU A 86 7.79 0.96 -24.45
CA GLU A 86 8.22 2.04 -25.33
C GLU A 86 7.55 1.97 -26.69
N LYS A 87 7.47 0.79 -27.33
CA LYS A 87 6.79 0.62 -28.61
C LYS A 87 5.32 1.03 -28.53
N LEU A 88 4.67 0.74 -27.40
CA LEU A 88 3.31 1.22 -27.13
C LEU A 88 3.24 2.76 -27.13
N THR A 89 4.14 3.44 -26.43
CA THR A 89 4.15 4.92 -26.40
C THR A 89 4.40 5.55 -27.76
N GLN A 90 5.10 4.83 -28.65
CA GLN A 90 5.34 5.19 -30.04
C GLN A 90 4.19 4.78 -30.98
N GLN A 91 3.08 4.26 -30.44
CA GLN A 91 1.93 3.73 -31.20
C GLN A 91 2.27 2.57 -32.15
N GLN A 92 3.38 1.87 -31.91
CA GLN A 92 3.80 0.69 -32.66
C GLN A 92 3.21 -0.57 -32.03
N PHE A 93 1.86 -0.69 -32.05
CA PHE A 93 1.11 -1.71 -31.30
C PHE A 93 1.50 -3.15 -31.66
N GLU A 94 1.70 -3.45 -32.96
CA GLU A 94 2.12 -4.78 -33.39
C GLU A 94 3.48 -5.16 -32.82
N LYS A 95 4.47 -4.26 -32.88
CA LYS A 95 5.80 -4.53 -32.30
C LYS A 95 5.74 -4.67 -30.79
N SER A 96 4.91 -3.86 -30.13
CA SER A 96 4.68 -3.97 -28.70
C SER A 96 4.08 -5.33 -28.34
N SER A 97 3.06 -5.79 -29.08
CA SER A 97 2.43 -7.10 -28.88
C SER A 97 3.39 -8.26 -29.09
N ASN A 98 4.21 -8.23 -30.14
CA ASN A 98 5.22 -9.28 -30.41
C ASN A 98 6.26 -9.39 -29.28
N LEU A 99 6.65 -8.26 -28.67
CA LEU A 99 7.55 -8.27 -27.49
C LEU A 99 6.83 -8.83 -26.25
N LEU A 100 5.53 -8.57 -26.10
CA LEU A 100 4.74 -9.15 -25.01
C LEU A 100 4.54 -10.66 -25.18
N ASP A 101 4.51 -11.20 -26.40
CA ASP A 101 4.48 -12.65 -26.62
C ASP A 101 5.72 -13.31 -25.98
N TRP A 102 6.89 -12.70 -26.13
CA TRP A 102 8.11 -13.15 -25.45
C TRP A 102 8.04 -12.99 -23.93
N CYS A 103 7.44 -11.89 -23.45
CA CYS A 103 7.22 -11.75 -22.01
C CYS A 103 6.31 -12.86 -21.47
N ASP A 104 5.25 -13.22 -22.18
CA ASP A 104 4.31 -14.28 -21.77
C ASP A 104 4.97 -15.67 -21.75
N GLU A 105 5.90 -15.94 -22.68
CA GLU A 105 6.67 -17.20 -22.69
C GLU A 105 7.68 -17.30 -21.53
N LEU A 106 8.25 -16.18 -21.10
CA LEU A 106 9.29 -16.12 -20.07
C LEU A 106 8.75 -15.83 -18.67
N SER A 107 7.52 -15.34 -18.55
CA SER A 107 6.89 -14.98 -17.27
C SER A 107 5.87 -16.03 -16.82
N SER A 108 5.57 -16.04 -15.54
CA SER A 108 4.61 -16.98 -14.95
C SER A 108 4.03 -16.42 -13.65
N SER A 109 2.72 -16.63 -13.42
CA SER A 109 2.09 -16.32 -12.13
C SER A 109 2.57 -17.20 -10.97
N LEU A 110 3.26 -18.31 -11.27
CA LEU A 110 3.82 -19.23 -10.29
C LEU A 110 5.35 -19.15 -10.23
N GLY A 111 5.96 -18.24 -10.99
CA GLY A 111 7.40 -18.06 -11.07
C GLY A 111 8.03 -17.32 -9.88
N ASN A 112 9.27 -16.90 -10.08
CA ASN A 112 9.95 -16.03 -9.14
C ASN A 112 9.32 -14.60 -9.13
N PRO A 113 9.70 -13.69 -8.22
CA PRO A 113 9.09 -12.35 -8.15
C PRO A 113 9.10 -11.57 -9.46
N ILE A 114 10.21 -11.59 -10.21
CA ILE A 114 10.31 -10.90 -11.51
C ILE A 114 9.35 -11.50 -12.54
N GLN A 115 9.29 -12.81 -12.65
CA GLN A 115 8.38 -13.50 -13.58
C GLN A 115 6.91 -13.17 -13.25
N ARG A 116 6.53 -13.12 -11.98
CA ARG A 116 5.17 -12.77 -11.55
C ARG A 116 4.85 -11.29 -11.82
N VAL A 117 5.76 -10.39 -11.49
CA VAL A 117 5.61 -8.96 -11.80
C VAL A 117 5.36 -8.78 -13.30
N VAL A 118 6.24 -9.29 -14.15
CA VAL A 118 6.10 -9.11 -15.60
C VAL A 118 4.83 -9.77 -16.12
N TYR A 119 4.42 -10.93 -15.60
CA TYR A 119 3.16 -11.58 -15.95
C TYR A 119 1.94 -10.66 -15.76
N TYR A 120 1.79 -10.01 -14.61
CA TYR A 120 0.66 -9.10 -14.36
C TYR A 120 0.79 -7.79 -15.14
N PHE A 121 2.00 -7.25 -15.27
CA PHE A 121 2.25 -6.05 -16.04
C PHE A 121 2.03 -6.27 -17.56
N SER A 122 2.42 -7.41 -18.11
CA SER A 122 2.17 -7.77 -19.53
C SER A 122 0.69 -7.84 -19.83
N LYS A 123 -0.10 -8.46 -18.96
CA LYS A 123 -1.57 -8.48 -19.07
C LYS A 123 -2.18 -7.07 -19.06
N ALA A 124 -1.71 -6.22 -18.17
CA ALA A 124 -2.17 -4.83 -18.09
C ALA A 124 -1.76 -4.02 -19.35
N LEU A 125 -0.55 -4.24 -19.87
CA LEU A 125 -0.07 -3.56 -21.06
C LEU A 125 -0.85 -4.01 -22.32
N ARG A 126 -1.19 -5.31 -22.45
CA ARG A 126 -2.08 -5.82 -23.50
C ARG A 126 -3.46 -5.14 -23.43
N ALA A 127 -4.04 -5.04 -22.24
CA ALA A 127 -5.32 -4.35 -22.07
C ALA A 127 -5.24 -2.87 -22.50
N LYS A 128 -4.08 -2.21 -22.27
CA LYS A 128 -3.84 -0.84 -22.75
C LYS A 128 -3.71 -0.80 -24.26
N ILE A 129 -2.96 -1.70 -24.90
CA ILE A 129 -2.83 -1.81 -26.36
C ILE A 129 -4.21 -1.96 -26.99
N ASP A 130 -5.04 -2.88 -26.48
CA ASP A 130 -6.39 -3.12 -27.00
C ASP A 130 -7.29 -1.88 -26.89
N LYS A 131 -7.18 -1.11 -25.80
CA LYS A 131 -7.93 0.14 -25.64
C LYS A 131 -7.47 1.22 -26.62
N GLU A 132 -6.18 1.43 -26.75
CA GLU A 132 -5.61 2.44 -27.64
C GLU A 132 -5.87 2.08 -29.11
N ALA A 133 -5.68 0.82 -29.49
CA ALA A 133 -5.94 0.36 -30.86
C ALA A 133 -7.42 0.52 -31.25
N ARG A 134 -8.35 0.27 -30.32
CA ARG A 134 -9.81 0.56 -30.58
C ARG A 134 -10.09 2.04 -30.73
N ARG A 135 -9.47 2.88 -29.88
CA ARG A 135 -9.65 4.34 -29.93
C ARG A 135 -9.29 4.92 -31.31
N ILE A 136 -8.29 4.33 -31.96
CA ILE A 136 -7.87 4.75 -33.33
C ILE A 136 -8.50 3.93 -34.45
N GLY A 137 -9.49 3.08 -34.15
CA GLY A 137 -10.26 2.33 -35.14
C GLY A 137 -9.56 1.12 -35.77
N LEU A 138 -8.45 0.63 -35.17
CA LEU A 138 -7.69 -0.50 -35.69
C LEU A 138 -8.36 -1.86 -35.43
N PHE A 139 -9.29 -1.95 -34.48
CA PHE A 139 -9.97 -3.21 -34.12
C PHE A 139 -11.47 -2.99 -33.87
N THR A 140 -12.29 -3.91 -34.37
CA THR A 140 -13.76 -3.93 -34.22
C THR A 140 -14.27 -5.08 -33.32
N ARG A 141 -13.41 -5.93 -32.75
CA ARG A 141 -13.88 -7.05 -31.94
C ARG A 141 -14.36 -6.58 -30.55
N PRO A 142 -15.55 -7.03 -30.08
CA PRO A 142 -15.96 -6.83 -28.71
C PRO A 142 -15.05 -7.66 -27.80
N THR A 143 -14.37 -7.02 -26.86
CA THR A 143 -13.81 -7.75 -25.74
C THR A 143 -14.92 -8.09 -24.77
N MET A 144 -14.95 -9.33 -24.28
CA MET A 144 -15.62 -9.60 -23.01
C MET A 144 -14.99 -8.67 -21.96
N ASN A 145 -15.73 -7.64 -21.58
CA ASN A 145 -15.47 -6.98 -20.31
C ASN A 145 -15.68 -8.06 -19.26
N HIS A 146 -14.60 -8.62 -18.72
CA HIS A 146 -14.67 -9.20 -17.42
C HIS A 146 -15.00 -8.06 -16.48
N VAL A 147 -16.29 -7.82 -16.31
CA VAL A 147 -16.80 -7.08 -15.14
C VAL A 147 -16.35 -7.94 -13.97
N PHE A 148 -15.38 -7.42 -13.24
CA PHE A 148 -14.93 -8.03 -12.02
C PHE A 148 -16.15 -8.17 -11.12
N ASP A 149 -16.56 -9.40 -10.81
CA ASP A 149 -17.59 -9.66 -9.82
C ASP A 149 -17.02 -9.28 -8.45
N MET A 150 -17.23 -7.99 -8.09
CA MET A 150 -16.78 -7.45 -6.82
C MET A 150 -17.41 -8.17 -5.62
N GLU A 151 -18.60 -8.72 -5.76
CA GLU A 151 -19.31 -9.37 -4.64
C GLU A 151 -18.77 -10.76 -4.33
N GLY A 152 -18.54 -11.62 -5.30
CA GLY A 152 -17.91 -12.93 -5.11
C GLY A 152 -16.45 -12.85 -4.67
N GLY A 153 -15.69 -11.87 -5.21
CA GLY A 153 -14.32 -11.57 -4.85
C GLY A 153 -14.16 -11.09 -3.39
N ILE A 154 -15.12 -10.40 -2.82
CA ILE A 154 -14.98 -9.72 -1.52
C ILE A 154 -14.92 -10.69 -0.31
N MET A 155 -15.54 -11.86 -0.36
CA MET A 155 -15.47 -12.84 0.75
C MET A 155 -14.14 -13.59 0.80
N SER A 156 -13.60 -14.01 -0.36
CA SER A 156 -12.26 -14.60 -0.44
C SER A 156 -11.17 -13.58 -0.11
N THR A 157 -11.43 -12.31 -0.41
CA THR A 157 -10.52 -11.19 -0.19
C THR A 157 -10.35 -10.80 1.29
N THR A 158 -11.36 -10.98 2.16
CA THR A 158 -11.21 -10.69 3.60
C THR A 158 -10.15 -11.57 4.25
N ARG A 159 -10.16 -12.89 3.96
CA ARG A 159 -9.16 -13.83 4.49
C ARG A 159 -7.77 -13.49 3.98
N SER A 160 -7.63 -13.16 2.70
CA SER A 160 -6.36 -12.80 2.09
C SER A 160 -5.79 -11.50 2.67
N LEU A 161 -6.63 -10.47 2.91
CA LEU A 161 -6.19 -9.23 3.56
C LEU A 161 -5.70 -9.46 4.99
N ILE A 162 -6.38 -10.32 5.76
CA ILE A 162 -5.92 -10.70 7.10
C ILE A 162 -4.60 -11.46 7.02
N SER A 163 -4.46 -12.40 6.06
CA SER A 163 -3.23 -13.15 5.84
C SER A 163 -2.06 -12.23 5.49
N ILE A 164 -2.25 -11.28 4.56
CA ILE A 164 -1.25 -10.26 4.22
C ILE A 164 -0.83 -9.48 5.47
N TYR A 165 -1.82 -8.97 6.22
CA TYR A 165 -1.53 -8.24 7.45
C TYR A 165 -0.72 -9.06 8.45
N GLN A 166 -1.00 -10.36 8.56
CA GLN A 166 -0.29 -11.27 9.46
C GLN A 166 1.12 -11.64 8.98
N LYS A 167 1.36 -11.64 7.67
CA LYS A 167 2.60 -12.14 7.07
C LYS A 167 3.57 -11.03 6.64
N LEU A 168 3.07 -9.87 6.21
CA LEU A 168 3.92 -8.78 5.73
C LEU A 168 4.22 -7.78 6.86
N PRO A 169 5.47 -7.68 7.29
CA PRO A 169 5.86 -6.91 8.47
C PRO A 169 5.61 -5.40 8.32
N PHE A 170 5.73 -4.83 7.13
CA PHE A 170 5.53 -3.40 6.91
C PHE A 170 4.07 -2.97 7.14
N TYR A 171 3.07 -3.78 6.78
CA TYR A 171 1.66 -3.46 7.07
C TYR A 171 1.37 -3.41 8.57
N GLN A 172 1.92 -4.36 9.34
CA GLN A 172 1.79 -4.28 10.80
C GLN A 172 2.54 -3.08 11.36
N ALA A 173 3.76 -2.84 10.91
CA ALA A 173 4.56 -1.70 11.35
C ALA A 173 3.82 -0.38 11.09
N GLY A 174 3.20 -0.19 9.92
CA GLY A 174 2.40 0.97 9.58
C GLY A 174 1.19 1.18 10.50
N HIS A 175 0.41 0.11 10.76
CA HIS A 175 -0.74 0.19 11.66
C HIS A 175 -0.36 0.49 13.11
N PHE A 176 0.63 -0.21 13.66
CA PHE A 176 1.08 0.04 15.03
C PHE A 176 1.65 1.45 15.20
N SER A 177 2.43 1.92 14.23
CA SER A 177 2.98 3.27 14.24
C SER A 177 1.89 4.35 14.10
N GLY A 178 0.92 4.13 13.22
CA GLY A 178 -0.22 5.04 13.05
C GLY A 178 -1.05 5.16 14.33
N VAL A 179 -1.30 4.04 15.00
CA VAL A 179 -1.99 4.03 16.31
C VAL A 179 -1.14 4.69 17.39
N ALA A 180 0.18 4.44 17.42
CA ALA A 180 1.07 5.10 18.38
C ALA A 180 1.01 6.63 18.24
N ALA A 181 0.99 7.15 17.00
CA ALA A 181 0.84 8.57 16.75
C ALA A 181 -0.51 9.14 17.25
N LEU A 182 -1.61 8.38 17.11
CA LEU A 182 -2.90 8.75 17.71
C LEU A 182 -2.83 8.77 19.24
N VAL A 183 -2.26 7.74 19.83
CA VAL A 183 -2.14 7.59 21.29
C VAL A 183 -1.31 8.72 21.89
N ASP A 184 -0.20 9.11 21.27
CA ASP A 184 0.66 10.21 21.74
C ASP A 184 -0.14 11.52 21.91
N GLU A 185 -1.13 11.76 21.04
CA GLU A 185 -1.95 12.98 21.04
C GLU A 185 -3.25 12.89 21.86
N LEU A 186 -3.81 11.69 22.00
CA LEU A 186 -5.16 11.51 22.59
C LEU A 186 -5.15 10.90 23.98
N SER A 187 -4.10 10.18 24.40
CA SER A 187 -4.07 9.37 25.63
C SER A 187 -4.23 10.17 26.93
N ARG A 188 -3.94 11.49 26.91
CA ARG A 188 -4.15 12.36 28.08
C ARG A 188 -5.61 12.73 28.34
N SER A 189 -6.52 12.25 27.50
CA SER A 189 -7.94 12.52 27.63
C SER A 189 -8.72 11.32 28.11
N LYS A 190 -9.65 11.54 29.05
CA LYS A 190 -10.48 10.44 29.60
C LYS A 190 -11.53 9.94 28.61
N ARG A 191 -11.91 10.76 27.64
CA ARG A 191 -12.85 10.43 26.58
C ARG A 191 -12.18 10.70 25.24
N VAL A 192 -12.15 9.72 24.38
CA VAL A 192 -11.51 9.77 23.06
C VAL A 192 -12.55 9.43 22.01
N HIS A 193 -12.57 10.22 20.94
CA HIS A 193 -13.37 9.96 19.75
C HIS A 193 -12.43 9.87 18.54
N VAL A 194 -12.51 8.77 17.79
CA VAL A 194 -11.75 8.60 16.55
C VAL A 194 -12.73 8.51 15.37
N ILE A 195 -12.57 9.42 14.41
CA ILE A 195 -13.22 9.31 13.09
C ILE A 195 -12.28 8.49 12.20
N ASP A 196 -12.76 7.36 11.72
CA ASP A 196 -12.01 6.48 10.82
C ASP A 196 -12.60 6.57 9.40
N LEU A 197 -11.78 7.03 8.45
CA LEU A 197 -12.17 7.25 7.05
C LEU A 197 -12.02 6.01 6.17
N SER A 198 -11.58 4.89 6.76
CA SER A 198 -11.26 3.67 6.01
C SER A 198 -11.20 2.42 6.89
N ILE A 199 -12.20 2.26 7.77
CA ILE A 199 -12.16 1.28 8.88
C ILE A 199 -11.92 -0.18 8.43
N ARG A 200 -12.42 -0.59 7.27
CA ARG A 200 -12.27 -1.94 6.72
C ARG A 200 -12.53 -3.04 7.78
N HIS A 201 -11.49 -3.73 8.24
CA HIS A 201 -11.58 -4.79 9.25
C HIS A 201 -11.40 -4.31 10.69
N GLY A 202 -11.11 -3.02 10.91
CA GLY A 202 -10.99 -2.42 12.24
C GLY A 202 -9.74 -2.80 13.02
N ILE A 203 -8.71 -3.38 12.38
CA ILE A 203 -7.47 -3.84 13.05
C ILE A 203 -6.80 -2.70 13.82
N GLN A 204 -6.72 -1.51 13.22
CA GLN A 204 -6.18 -0.30 13.84
C GLN A 204 -6.93 0.08 15.13
N ILE A 205 -8.24 -0.17 15.18
CA ILE A 205 -9.05 0.13 16.36
C ILE A 205 -8.82 -0.91 17.48
N LEU A 206 -8.60 -2.18 17.14
CA LEU A 206 -8.19 -3.20 18.11
C LEU A 206 -6.85 -2.83 18.77
N ILE A 207 -5.86 -2.41 17.97
CA ILE A 207 -4.57 -1.95 18.46
C ILE A 207 -4.73 -0.71 19.34
N LEU A 208 -5.60 0.24 18.94
CA LEU A 208 -5.89 1.45 19.70
C LEU A 208 -6.52 1.13 21.07
N MET A 209 -7.51 0.23 21.10
CA MET A 209 -8.15 -0.20 22.35
C MET A 209 -7.13 -0.77 23.35
N GLN A 210 -6.27 -1.67 22.86
CA GLN A 210 -5.21 -2.26 23.68
C GLN A 210 -4.22 -1.22 24.19
N SER A 211 -3.76 -0.33 23.27
CA SER A 211 -2.80 0.71 23.62
C SER A 211 -3.33 1.69 24.66
N LEU A 212 -4.62 2.08 24.55
CA LEU A 212 -5.27 2.97 25.52
C LEU A 212 -5.56 2.29 26.84
N ALA A 213 -5.93 0.99 26.82
CA ALA A 213 -6.20 0.22 28.04
C ALA A 213 -4.93 -0.09 28.84
N SER A 214 -3.79 -0.18 28.18
CA SER A 214 -2.49 -0.52 28.78
C SER A 214 -1.75 0.67 29.40
N GLN A 215 -2.26 1.89 29.28
CA GLN A 215 -1.59 3.09 29.76
C GLN A 215 -1.60 3.15 31.30
N HIS A 216 -0.42 3.06 31.91
CA HIS A 216 -0.27 3.20 33.35
C HIS A 216 -0.55 4.63 33.82
N GLY A 217 -1.42 4.78 34.80
CA GLY A 217 -1.70 6.05 35.49
C GLY A 217 -2.77 6.92 34.83
N PHE A 218 -3.21 6.62 33.62
CA PHE A 218 -4.25 7.39 32.96
C PHE A 218 -5.27 6.50 32.24
N ARG A 219 -6.21 5.94 33.01
CA ARG A 219 -7.23 5.05 32.43
C ARG A 219 -8.26 5.84 31.62
N ILE A 220 -8.37 5.51 30.34
CA ILE A 220 -9.46 6.00 29.50
C ILE A 220 -10.82 5.59 30.09
N LYS A 221 -11.79 6.50 30.09
CA LYS A 221 -13.16 6.25 30.54
C LYS A 221 -14.09 5.80 29.43
N HIS A 222 -13.87 6.29 28.21
CA HIS A 222 -14.70 5.98 27.06
C HIS A 222 -13.96 6.18 25.75
N LEU A 223 -14.10 5.22 24.83
CA LEU A 223 -13.66 5.33 23.45
C LEU A 223 -14.89 5.30 22.52
N LYS A 224 -15.05 6.33 21.73
CA LYS A 224 -16.02 6.38 20.62
C LYS A 224 -15.28 6.24 19.29
N VAL A 225 -15.82 5.47 18.37
CA VAL A 225 -15.32 5.36 17.00
C VAL A 225 -16.46 5.63 16.04
N THR A 226 -16.26 6.55 15.10
CA THR A 226 -17.19 6.79 13.99
C THR A 226 -16.53 6.37 12.68
N ALA A 227 -17.07 5.34 12.04
CA ALA A 227 -16.65 4.90 10.72
C ALA A 227 -17.40 5.72 9.65
N VAL A 228 -16.65 6.31 8.71
CA VAL A 228 -17.20 7.09 7.59
C VAL A 228 -16.94 6.35 6.28
N GLY A 229 -17.96 6.23 5.43
CA GLY A 229 -17.84 5.54 4.14
C GLY A 229 -18.94 5.91 3.14
N THR A 230 -18.75 5.45 1.89
CA THR A 230 -19.70 5.64 0.78
C THR A 230 -20.30 4.31 0.31
N GLY A 231 -20.43 3.31 1.20
CA GLY A 231 -20.98 2.01 0.89
C GLY A 231 -20.53 0.96 1.90
N PHE A 232 -20.87 -0.30 1.61
CA PHE A 232 -20.50 -1.45 2.44
C PHE A 232 -20.99 -1.38 3.90
N GLU A 233 -22.12 -0.73 4.15
CA GLU A 233 -22.67 -0.50 5.50
C GLU A 233 -22.72 -1.77 6.34
N GLU A 234 -23.23 -2.88 5.77
CA GLU A 234 -23.35 -4.15 6.48
C GLU A 234 -21.98 -4.70 6.94
N LYS A 235 -20.92 -4.56 6.14
CA LYS A 235 -19.57 -4.96 6.52
C LYS A 235 -18.98 -4.08 7.62
N ILE A 236 -19.24 -2.79 7.53
CA ILE A 236 -18.82 -1.83 8.57
C ILE A 236 -19.55 -2.16 9.88
N LYS A 237 -20.84 -2.51 9.83
CA LYS A 237 -21.63 -2.93 10.97
C LYS A 237 -21.07 -4.20 11.61
N GLN A 238 -20.78 -5.24 10.82
CA GLN A 238 -20.14 -6.47 11.30
C GLN A 238 -18.77 -6.18 11.95
N THR A 239 -18.00 -5.24 11.41
CA THR A 239 -16.75 -4.77 12.02
C THR A 239 -17.05 -4.11 13.38
N GLY A 240 -18.04 -3.23 13.45
CA GLY A 240 -18.47 -2.58 14.69
C GLY A 240 -18.87 -3.58 15.77
N ASP A 241 -19.62 -4.64 15.41
CA ASP A 241 -20.05 -5.68 16.36
C ASP A 241 -18.88 -6.47 16.91
N ARG A 242 -17.89 -6.82 16.06
CA ARG A 242 -16.64 -7.44 16.52
C ARG A 242 -15.84 -6.52 17.47
N LEU A 243 -15.76 -5.23 17.15
CA LEU A 243 -15.08 -4.25 17.98
C LEU A 243 -15.76 -4.06 19.33
N LYS A 244 -17.10 -4.07 19.38
CA LYS A 244 -17.88 -4.02 20.64
C LYS A 244 -17.60 -5.24 21.51
N SER A 245 -17.68 -6.44 20.94
CA SER A 245 -17.37 -7.68 21.68
C SER A 245 -15.94 -7.70 22.22
N PHE A 246 -14.98 -7.18 21.45
CA PHE A 246 -13.60 -7.07 21.90
C PHE A 246 -13.45 -6.05 23.04
N ALA A 247 -14.09 -4.88 22.95
CA ALA A 247 -14.06 -3.86 24.01
C ALA A 247 -14.69 -4.40 25.31
N GLU A 248 -15.77 -5.16 25.24
CA GLU A 248 -16.41 -5.84 26.37
C GLU A 248 -15.44 -6.81 27.06
N SER A 249 -14.70 -7.60 26.29
CA SER A 249 -13.69 -8.54 26.83
C SER A 249 -12.55 -7.85 27.57
N MET A 250 -12.30 -6.57 27.27
CA MET A 250 -11.30 -5.72 27.92
C MET A 250 -11.87 -4.81 29.02
N TYR A 251 -13.16 -4.90 29.32
CA TYR A 251 -13.87 -4.00 30.23
C TYR A 251 -13.66 -2.50 29.85
N LEU A 252 -13.58 -2.22 28.53
CA LEU A 252 -13.46 -0.89 28.00
C LEU A 252 -14.84 -0.34 27.59
N SER A 253 -15.22 0.81 28.16
CA SER A 253 -16.43 1.50 27.69
C SER A 253 -16.24 1.98 26.25
N PHE A 254 -17.05 1.49 25.34
CA PHE A 254 -16.91 1.69 23.90
C PHE A 254 -18.25 2.00 23.23
N SER A 255 -18.23 2.90 22.26
CA SER A 255 -19.35 3.13 21.34
C SER A 255 -18.85 3.19 19.90
N PHE A 256 -19.69 2.68 19.00
CA PHE A 256 -19.41 2.62 17.56
C PHE A 256 -20.59 3.23 16.80
N SER A 257 -20.29 4.21 15.95
CA SER A 257 -21.24 4.87 15.05
C SER A 257 -20.81 4.68 13.61
N ILE A 258 -21.78 4.66 12.70
CA ILE A 258 -21.56 4.52 11.26
C ILE A 258 -22.17 5.73 10.57
N VAL A 259 -21.43 6.36 9.69
CA VAL A 259 -21.89 7.43 8.80
C VAL A 259 -21.66 6.96 7.36
N ILE A 260 -22.74 6.60 6.68
CA ILE A 260 -22.75 6.27 5.26
C ILE A 260 -23.40 7.39 4.48
N VAL A 261 -22.73 7.85 3.44
CA VAL A 261 -23.25 8.83 2.47
C VAL A 261 -23.20 8.23 1.08
N GLU A 262 -24.11 8.60 0.20
CA GLU A 262 -24.08 8.16 -1.21
C GLU A 262 -22.93 8.82 -1.96
N ASP A 263 -22.71 10.11 -1.69
CA ASP A 263 -21.59 10.89 -2.21
C ASP A 263 -20.85 11.58 -1.05
N MET A 264 -19.53 11.66 -1.12
CA MET A 264 -18.72 12.35 -0.10
C MET A 264 -19.00 13.85 -0.05
N LEU A 265 -19.67 14.43 -1.05
CA LEU A 265 -20.17 15.81 -1.02
C LEU A 265 -21.31 15.99 0.01
N ASP A 266 -22.05 14.95 0.35
CA ASP A 266 -23.15 14.97 1.33
C ASP A 266 -22.64 14.81 2.76
N PHE A 267 -21.35 14.43 2.92
CA PHE A 267 -20.75 14.32 4.24
C PHE A 267 -20.64 15.68 4.90
N ASN A 268 -21.19 15.79 6.10
CA ASN A 268 -21.15 17.03 6.88
C ASN A 268 -20.93 16.74 8.38
N LYS A 269 -20.60 17.79 9.12
CA LYS A 269 -20.22 17.72 10.53
C LYS A 269 -21.36 17.19 11.43
N ASP A 270 -22.60 17.49 11.10
CA ASP A 270 -23.76 17.18 11.96
C ASP A 270 -24.02 15.68 12.03
N LEU A 271 -23.53 14.90 11.04
CA LEU A 271 -23.60 13.45 11.03
C LEU A 271 -22.66 12.77 12.06
N LEU A 272 -21.72 13.52 12.66
CA LEU A 272 -20.64 12.96 13.47
C LEU A 272 -20.98 12.85 14.98
N GLU A 273 -22.07 13.41 15.44
CA GLU A 273 -22.47 13.42 16.87
C GLU A 273 -21.32 13.78 17.82
N LEU A 274 -20.69 14.94 17.61
CA LEU A 274 -19.51 15.35 18.34
C LEU A 274 -19.84 15.81 19.77
N ASP A 275 -19.02 15.39 20.75
CA ASP A 275 -19.08 15.86 22.14
C ASP A 275 -17.82 16.68 22.45
N SER A 276 -17.98 17.91 22.91
CA SER A 276 -16.88 18.82 23.25
C SER A 276 -15.96 18.31 24.37
N ARG A 277 -16.42 17.31 25.14
CA ARG A 277 -15.64 16.66 26.22
C ARG A 277 -14.72 15.57 25.70
N GLU A 278 -14.82 15.21 24.41
CA GLU A 278 -14.02 14.17 23.77
C GLU A 278 -12.79 14.76 23.07
N ALA A 279 -11.64 14.10 23.22
CA ALA A 279 -10.49 14.38 22.39
C ALA A 279 -10.69 13.72 21.04
N LEU A 280 -10.82 14.51 19.99
CA LEU A 280 -11.08 14.04 18.64
C LEU A 280 -9.79 13.77 17.88
N GLY A 281 -9.67 12.57 17.31
CA GLY A 281 -8.66 12.20 16.33
C GLY A 281 -9.30 11.76 15.02
N VAL A 282 -8.57 11.89 13.91
CA VAL A 282 -8.96 11.35 12.60
C VAL A 282 -7.91 10.36 12.15
N TYR A 283 -8.34 9.24 11.61
CA TYR A 283 -7.46 8.20 11.06
C TYR A 283 -7.85 7.84 9.64
N SER A 284 -6.87 7.73 8.77
CA SER A 284 -7.06 7.22 7.42
C SER A 284 -5.87 6.34 7.02
N ALA A 285 -6.12 5.07 6.75
CA ALA A 285 -5.14 4.17 6.17
C ALA A 285 -5.62 3.69 4.81
N TYR A 286 -4.92 4.07 3.74
CA TYR A 286 -5.26 3.74 2.35
C TYR A 286 -6.72 4.11 1.98
N GLY A 287 -7.20 5.26 2.45
CA GLY A 287 -8.56 5.74 2.19
C GLY A 287 -8.60 6.92 1.23
N LEU A 288 -7.64 7.83 1.33
CA LEU A 288 -7.69 9.10 0.59
C LEU A 288 -7.34 8.95 -0.89
N TYR A 289 -6.57 7.94 -1.27
CA TYR A 289 -6.15 7.74 -2.66
C TYR A 289 -7.34 7.59 -3.62
N SER A 290 -8.45 7.01 -3.18
CA SER A 290 -9.65 6.82 -4.01
C SER A 290 -10.34 8.13 -4.37
N LEU A 291 -10.17 9.16 -3.56
CA LEU A 291 -10.74 10.50 -3.76
C LEU A 291 -9.84 11.42 -4.58
N ILE A 292 -8.58 11.04 -4.90
CA ILE A 292 -7.68 11.90 -5.68
C ILE A 292 -8.24 12.21 -7.08
N ALA A 293 -8.96 11.26 -7.70
CA ALA A 293 -9.63 11.46 -8.97
C ALA A 293 -10.85 12.39 -8.88
N GLN A 294 -11.37 12.61 -7.67
CA GLN A 294 -12.58 13.34 -7.36
C GLN A 294 -12.23 14.49 -6.41
N GLN A 295 -11.51 15.48 -6.95
CA GLN A 295 -10.89 16.53 -6.15
C GLN A 295 -11.90 17.32 -5.32
N ASP A 296 -13.09 17.58 -5.86
CA ASP A 296 -14.19 18.28 -5.17
C ASP A 296 -14.65 17.53 -3.92
N ARG A 297 -14.72 16.18 -3.99
CA ARG A 297 -15.09 15.31 -2.87
C ARG A 297 -14.01 15.25 -1.80
N LEU A 298 -12.75 15.16 -2.22
CA LEU A 298 -11.60 15.21 -1.31
C LEU A 298 -11.52 16.58 -0.59
N GLU A 299 -11.75 17.67 -1.31
CA GLU A 299 -11.78 19.02 -0.73
C GLU A 299 -12.96 19.21 0.24
N SER A 300 -14.15 18.69 -0.11
CA SER A 300 -15.31 18.71 0.78
C SER A 300 -15.04 17.96 2.09
N LEU A 301 -14.52 16.72 1.99
CA LEU A 301 -14.11 15.93 3.14
C LEU A 301 -13.17 16.74 4.04
N MET A 302 -12.13 17.36 3.48
CA MET A 302 -11.14 18.11 4.25
C MET A 302 -11.74 19.38 4.91
N LYS A 303 -12.70 20.05 4.28
CA LYS A 303 -13.43 21.17 4.89
C LYS A 303 -14.24 20.71 6.11
N VAL A 304 -14.92 19.56 6.00
CA VAL A 304 -15.67 18.98 7.12
C VAL A 304 -14.71 18.61 8.26
N ILE A 305 -13.63 17.87 7.98
CA ILE A 305 -12.63 17.51 8.99
C ILE A 305 -12.06 18.76 9.68
N LYS A 306 -11.71 19.81 8.92
CA LYS A 306 -11.26 21.08 9.49
C LYS A 306 -12.29 21.67 10.45
N SER A 307 -13.59 21.62 10.11
CA SER A 307 -14.65 22.17 10.94
C SER A 307 -14.83 21.46 12.28
N THR A 308 -14.41 20.18 12.37
CA THR A 308 -14.44 19.38 13.60
C THR A 308 -13.31 19.72 14.58
N LYS A 309 -12.26 20.39 14.11
CA LYS A 309 -11.06 20.79 14.88
C LYS A 309 -10.42 19.59 15.62
N PRO A 310 -10.03 18.51 14.93
CA PRO A 310 -9.41 17.38 15.58
C PRO A 310 -8.03 17.77 16.17
N ARG A 311 -7.64 17.09 17.24
CA ARG A 311 -6.30 17.26 17.84
C ARG A 311 -5.19 16.79 16.91
N VAL A 312 -5.48 15.74 16.14
CA VAL A 312 -4.56 15.11 15.19
C VAL A 312 -5.34 14.42 14.09
N MET A 313 -4.79 14.44 12.90
CA MET A 313 -5.16 13.54 11.79
C MET A 313 -3.94 12.71 11.44
N VAL A 314 -4.07 11.38 11.47
CA VAL A 314 -3.03 10.42 11.08
C VAL A 314 -3.40 9.81 9.75
N VAL A 315 -2.46 9.83 8.82
CA VAL A 315 -2.63 9.33 7.44
C VAL A 315 -1.52 8.33 7.13
N CYS A 316 -1.90 7.14 6.67
CA CYS A 316 -1.01 6.14 6.11
C CYS A 316 -1.42 5.89 4.66
N GLU A 317 -0.53 6.15 3.71
CA GLU A 317 -0.78 5.96 2.28
C GLU A 317 0.43 5.28 1.61
N VAL A 318 0.23 4.75 0.41
CA VAL A 318 1.32 4.19 -0.40
C VAL A 318 2.35 5.26 -0.71
N ALA A 319 3.64 4.94 -0.54
CA ALA A 319 4.75 5.87 -0.68
C ALA A 319 5.26 6.04 -2.13
N ALA A 320 4.50 5.59 -3.14
CA ALA A 320 4.88 5.67 -4.56
C ALA A 320 4.02 6.70 -5.31
N ASN A 321 4.61 7.38 -6.30
CA ASN A 321 3.88 8.32 -7.17
C ASN A 321 3.26 7.60 -8.37
N LEU A 322 2.15 6.88 -8.14
CA LEU A 322 1.43 6.12 -9.17
C LEU A 322 0.38 6.98 -9.92
N ASN A 323 0.44 8.29 -9.78
CA ASN A 323 -0.48 9.24 -10.42
C ASN A 323 0.17 10.14 -11.48
N SER A 324 1.43 9.91 -11.84
CA SER A 324 2.08 10.70 -12.89
C SER A 324 1.23 10.73 -14.18
N PRO A 325 1.02 11.90 -14.80
CA PRO A 325 0.37 11.99 -16.11
C PRO A 325 1.24 11.37 -17.23
N ASN A 326 2.56 11.37 -17.05
CA ASN A 326 3.47 10.69 -17.97
C ASN A 326 3.40 9.19 -17.73
N PHE A 327 3.03 8.44 -18.78
CA PHE A 327 2.85 6.99 -18.70
C PHE A 327 4.13 6.26 -18.32
N VAL A 328 5.28 6.64 -18.90
CA VAL A 328 6.56 5.96 -18.63
C VAL A 328 6.97 6.14 -17.17
N ASN A 329 6.90 7.38 -16.64
CA ASN A 329 7.22 7.64 -15.24
C ASN A 329 6.30 6.84 -14.31
N ARG A 330 4.99 6.80 -14.60
CA ARG A 330 4.01 6.05 -13.82
C ARG A 330 4.28 4.53 -13.87
N LEU A 331 4.60 4.02 -15.06
CA LEU A 331 4.93 2.60 -15.24
C LEU A 331 6.20 2.21 -14.48
N THR A 332 7.23 3.02 -14.55
CA THR A 332 8.50 2.79 -13.84
C THR A 332 8.30 2.78 -12.33
N GLU A 333 7.62 3.78 -11.79
CA GLU A 333 7.27 3.83 -10.37
C GLU A 333 6.46 2.60 -9.93
N ALA A 334 5.46 2.20 -10.74
CA ALA A 334 4.66 1.03 -10.48
C ALA A 334 5.52 -0.26 -10.49
N LEU A 335 6.43 -0.39 -11.45
CA LEU A 335 7.29 -1.57 -11.58
C LEU A 335 8.16 -1.76 -10.34
N PHE A 336 8.79 -0.71 -9.81
CA PHE A 336 9.57 -0.75 -8.58
C PHE A 336 8.69 -1.05 -7.37
N HIS A 337 7.59 -0.32 -7.20
CA HIS A 337 6.69 -0.51 -6.06
C HIS A 337 6.13 -1.94 -5.99
N PHE A 338 5.52 -2.42 -7.08
CA PHE A 338 4.98 -3.77 -7.12
C PHE A 338 6.08 -4.83 -7.09
N GLY A 339 7.24 -4.57 -7.70
CA GLY A 339 8.41 -5.44 -7.60
C GLY A 339 8.79 -5.72 -6.15
N ALA A 340 8.85 -4.69 -5.32
CA ALA A 340 9.15 -4.83 -3.89
C ALA A 340 8.03 -5.58 -3.14
N VAL A 341 6.74 -5.36 -3.49
CA VAL A 341 5.63 -6.09 -2.86
C VAL A 341 5.66 -7.58 -3.24
N PHE A 342 5.90 -7.93 -4.52
CA PHE A 342 6.04 -9.33 -4.94
C PHE A 342 7.26 -10.01 -4.32
N ASP A 343 8.37 -9.29 -4.14
CA ASP A 343 9.56 -9.77 -3.41
C ASP A 343 9.24 -10.06 -1.94
N ALA A 344 8.46 -9.17 -1.29
CA ALA A 344 8.02 -9.38 0.08
C ALA A 344 7.07 -10.58 0.22
N LEU A 345 6.15 -10.77 -0.73
CA LEU A 345 5.29 -11.96 -0.76
C LEU A 345 6.11 -13.24 -0.91
N GLU A 346 7.17 -13.21 -1.73
CA GLU A 346 8.08 -14.36 -1.89
C GLU A 346 8.82 -14.71 -0.60
N GLU A 347 9.28 -13.70 0.13
CA GLU A 347 10.08 -13.91 1.34
C GLU A 347 9.22 -14.25 2.57
N CYS A 348 7.98 -13.75 2.62
CA CYS A 348 7.14 -13.82 3.82
C CYS A 348 5.97 -14.83 3.72
N MET A 349 5.65 -15.33 2.53
CA MET A 349 4.53 -16.25 2.33
C MET A 349 4.94 -17.45 1.47
N ASP A 350 4.44 -18.62 1.82
CA ASP A 350 4.66 -19.82 1.03
C ASP A 350 4.06 -19.69 -0.38
N ARG A 351 4.71 -20.30 -1.38
CA ARG A 351 4.25 -20.23 -2.78
C ARG A 351 2.87 -20.88 -2.99
N GLU A 352 2.56 -21.89 -2.19
CA GLU A 352 1.31 -22.64 -2.25
C GLU A 352 0.20 -22.03 -1.37
N ASP A 353 0.45 -20.90 -0.70
CA ASP A 353 -0.58 -20.22 0.10
C ASP A 353 -1.65 -19.62 -0.84
N GLU A 354 -2.87 -20.16 -0.77
CA GLU A 354 -4.00 -19.69 -1.57
C GLU A 354 -4.27 -18.18 -1.39
N ASN A 355 -4.06 -17.66 -0.17
CA ASN A 355 -4.24 -16.23 0.09
C ASN A 355 -3.22 -15.38 -0.65
N ARG A 356 -2.00 -15.90 -0.89
CA ARG A 356 -1.00 -15.22 -1.71
C ARG A 356 -1.48 -15.12 -3.16
N GLY A 357 -1.96 -16.22 -3.75
CA GLY A 357 -2.49 -16.24 -5.10
C GLY A 357 -3.68 -15.28 -5.30
N VAL A 358 -4.60 -15.26 -4.34
CA VAL A 358 -5.72 -14.31 -4.31
C VAL A 358 -5.21 -12.87 -4.19
N THR A 359 -4.23 -12.61 -3.34
CA THR A 359 -3.61 -11.29 -3.19
C THR A 359 -3.00 -10.81 -4.50
N GLU A 360 -2.20 -11.63 -5.13
CA GLU A 360 -1.50 -11.30 -6.38
C GLU A 360 -2.49 -11.07 -7.52
N SER A 361 -3.50 -11.91 -7.67
CA SER A 361 -4.46 -11.80 -8.79
C SER A 361 -5.50 -10.69 -8.58
N MET A 362 -6.14 -10.66 -7.39
CA MET A 362 -7.31 -9.83 -7.14
C MET A 362 -6.96 -8.42 -6.67
N TYR A 363 -5.85 -8.25 -5.92
CA TYR A 363 -5.44 -6.93 -5.44
C TYR A 363 -4.33 -6.33 -6.29
N LEU A 364 -3.19 -7.03 -6.40
CA LEU A 364 -2.04 -6.46 -7.09
C LEU A 364 -2.27 -6.43 -8.59
N GLY A 365 -2.82 -7.50 -9.19
CA GLY A 365 -3.14 -7.57 -10.62
C GLY A 365 -4.14 -6.49 -11.05
N GLU A 366 -5.21 -6.29 -10.27
CA GLU A 366 -6.20 -5.24 -10.55
C GLU A 366 -5.64 -3.83 -10.30
N ALA A 367 -4.80 -3.64 -9.28
CA ALA A 367 -4.13 -2.37 -9.07
C ALA A 367 -3.17 -2.03 -10.23
N ILE A 368 -2.36 -2.99 -10.66
CA ILE A 368 -1.47 -2.85 -11.83
C ILE A 368 -2.31 -2.53 -13.09
N ARG A 369 -3.41 -3.25 -13.31
CA ARG A 369 -4.31 -3.00 -14.43
C ARG A 369 -4.90 -1.58 -14.41
N SER A 370 -5.36 -1.11 -13.25
CA SER A 370 -5.87 0.25 -13.08
C SER A 370 -4.80 1.31 -13.38
N ILE A 371 -3.56 1.10 -12.92
CA ILE A 371 -2.48 2.07 -13.08
C ILE A 371 -1.94 2.09 -14.52
N VAL A 372 -1.82 0.92 -15.16
CA VAL A 372 -1.19 0.76 -16.48
C VAL A 372 -2.20 0.88 -17.62
N ALA A 373 -3.36 0.20 -17.51
CA ALA A 373 -4.30 0.06 -18.62
C ALA A 373 -5.36 1.15 -18.67
N THR A 374 -5.51 2.00 -17.64
CA THR A 374 -6.56 3.01 -17.62
C THR A 374 -6.02 4.44 -17.54
N GLU A 375 -6.77 5.38 -18.08
CA GLU A 375 -6.44 6.80 -18.07
C GLU A 375 -7.68 7.64 -17.66
N GLY A 376 -7.45 8.92 -17.37
CA GLY A 376 -8.52 9.83 -17.04
C GLY A 376 -9.38 9.34 -15.86
N ALA A 377 -10.70 9.48 -15.93
CA ALA A 377 -11.64 9.10 -14.89
C ALA A 377 -11.72 7.59 -14.60
N GLU A 378 -11.37 6.75 -15.58
CA GLU A 378 -11.36 5.29 -15.40
C GLU A 378 -10.27 4.80 -14.44
N ARG A 379 -9.19 5.57 -14.26
CA ARG A 379 -8.12 5.20 -13.37
C ARG A 379 -8.52 5.47 -11.93
N ALA A 380 -8.98 4.43 -11.23
CA ALA A 380 -9.46 4.53 -9.85
C ALA A 380 -8.30 4.60 -8.83
N ILE A 381 -7.17 3.92 -9.10
CA ILE A 381 -6.03 3.88 -8.18
C ILE A 381 -5.04 4.97 -8.53
N ARG A 382 -4.85 5.91 -7.58
CA ARG A 382 -4.04 7.11 -7.74
C ARG A 382 -3.28 7.42 -6.46
N HIS A 383 -2.15 6.76 -6.26
CA HIS A 383 -1.27 7.13 -5.16
C HIS A 383 -0.35 8.29 -5.56
N VAL A 384 -0.05 9.14 -4.61
CA VAL A 384 0.82 10.31 -4.80
C VAL A 384 1.86 10.37 -3.68
N SER A 385 3.01 10.99 -3.96
CA SER A 385 4.06 11.17 -2.97
C SER A 385 3.61 12.04 -1.79
N ILE A 386 4.32 11.92 -0.68
CA ILE A 386 4.06 12.71 0.53
C ILE A 386 4.14 14.22 0.26
N ASP A 387 4.98 14.69 -0.68
CA ASP A 387 5.07 16.10 -1.05
C ASP A 387 3.79 16.63 -1.68
N VAL A 388 3.06 15.81 -2.42
CA VAL A 388 1.75 16.18 -2.94
C VAL A 388 0.75 16.31 -1.79
N TRP A 389 0.76 15.40 -0.83
CA TRP A 389 -0.07 15.48 0.36
C TRP A 389 0.28 16.71 1.22
N ARG A 390 1.56 17.03 1.40
CA ARG A 390 2.02 18.25 2.10
C ARG A 390 1.41 19.52 1.48
N LYS A 391 1.52 19.65 0.16
CA LYS A 391 0.95 20.78 -0.58
C LYS A 391 -0.57 20.82 -0.49
N PHE A 392 -1.23 19.67 -0.57
CA PHE A 392 -2.67 19.56 -0.48
C PHE A 392 -3.17 19.96 0.93
N PHE A 393 -2.66 19.37 1.99
CA PHE A 393 -3.10 19.64 3.36
C PHE A 393 -2.77 21.08 3.82
N ALA A 394 -1.68 21.66 3.33
CA ALA A 394 -1.35 23.07 3.60
C ALA A 394 -2.45 24.05 3.14
N ARG A 395 -3.17 23.74 2.06
CA ARG A 395 -4.31 24.54 1.56
C ARG A 395 -5.46 24.65 2.60
N PHE A 396 -5.57 23.67 3.49
CA PHE A 396 -6.57 23.66 4.56
C PHE A 396 -6.04 24.22 5.89
N GLY A 397 -4.81 24.74 5.90
CA GLY A 397 -4.15 25.24 7.11
C GLY A 397 -3.65 24.13 8.02
N MET A 398 -3.40 22.92 7.48
CA MET A 398 -2.79 21.84 8.22
C MET A 398 -1.27 21.93 8.13
N ARG A 399 -0.62 21.59 9.24
CA ARG A 399 0.83 21.45 9.31
C ARG A 399 1.18 20.02 9.71
N GLU A 400 2.20 19.47 9.07
CA GLU A 400 2.79 18.19 9.45
C GLU A 400 3.44 18.33 10.83
N ILE A 401 3.16 17.35 11.72
CA ILE A 401 3.81 17.25 13.03
C ILE A 401 4.80 16.10 13.03
N GLY A 402 5.87 16.22 13.82
CA GLY A 402 6.86 15.15 13.95
C GLY A 402 6.25 13.94 14.63
N LEU A 403 6.48 12.78 14.07
CA LEU A 403 6.17 11.51 14.73
C LEU A 403 7.21 11.26 15.83
N GLY A 404 6.74 10.84 16.98
CA GLY A 404 7.60 10.61 18.15
C GLY A 404 8.60 9.47 17.91
N MET A 405 9.71 9.50 18.65
CA MET A 405 10.68 8.38 18.66
C MET A 405 10.02 7.06 19.07
N SER A 406 8.98 7.11 19.92
CA SER A 406 8.14 5.98 20.28
C SER A 406 7.49 5.34 19.05
N THR A 407 6.99 6.13 18.12
CA THR A 407 6.32 5.67 16.89
C THR A 407 7.31 4.90 16.00
N LEU A 408 8.49 5.45 15.76
CA LEU A 408 9.54 4.77 14.97
C LEU A 408 10.06 3.51 15.67
N TYR A 409 10.21 3.57 16.99
CA TYR A 409 10.62 2.41 17.79
C TYR A 409 9.59 1.28 17.69
N GLN A 410 8.30 1.59 17.80
CA GLN A 410 7.22 0.62 17.62
C GLN A 410 7.24 -0.04 16.24
N ALA A 411 7.44 0.75 15.16
CA ALA A 411 7.59 0.21 13.83
C ALA A 411 8.69 -0.85 13.74
N LYS A 412 9.88 -0.51 14.22
CA LYS A 412 11.05 -1.40 14.22
C LYS A 412 10.85 -2.63 15.11
N LEU A 413 10.22 -2.45 16.28
CA LEU A 413 9.94 -3.55 17.20
C LEU A 413 8.96 -4.55 16.60
N VAL A 414 7.91 -4.06 15.92
CA VAL A 414 6.91 -4.91 15.26
C VAL A 414 7.54 -5.66 14.09
N ALA A 415 8.26 -4.98 13.21
CA ALA A 415 8.94 -5.63 12.09
C ALA A 415 9.96 -6.67 12.56
N GLY A 416 10.73 -6.38 13.62
CA GLY A 416 11.73 -7.29 14.20
C GLY A 416 11.17 -8.60 14.75
N LYS A 417 9.84 -8.76 14.84
CA LYS A 417 9.20 -10.03 15.23
C LYS A 417 9.02 -11.01 14.08
N PHE A 418 9.18 -10.54 12.85
CA PHE A 418 9.08 -11.37 11.66
C PHE A 418 10.47 -11.90 11.26
N SER A 419 10.54 -13.13 10.78
CA SER A 419 11.78 -13.71 10.25
C SER A 419 12.35 -12.88 9.09
N CYS A 420 11.47 -12.29 8.28
CA CYS A 420 11.79 -11.38 7.17
C CYS A 420 11.86 -9.90 7.60
N GLY A 421 11.79 -9.59 8.89
CA GLY A 421 11.71 -8.21 9.39
C GLY A 421 12.94 -7.36 9.11
N SER A 422 14.12 -7.97 8.94
CA SER A 422 15.35 -7.29 8.54
C SER A 422 15.32 -6.71 7.13
N SER A 423 14.42 -7.19 6.29
CA SER A 423 14.18 -6.66 4.94
C SER A 423 13.33 -5.37 4.95
N CYS A 424 12.67 -5.04 6.08
CA CYS A 424 12.00 -3.76 6.25
C CYS A 424 12.99 -2.63 6.48
N THR A 425 12.80 -1.52 5.79
CA THR A 425 13.51 -0.26 6.01
C THR A 425 12.60 0.80 6.61
N PHE A 426 13.19 1.70 7.41
CA PHE A 426 12.47 2.74 8.11
C PHE A 426 13.25 4.04 7.97
N ASP A 427 12.78 4.92 7.11
CA ASP A 427 13.40 6.18 6.79
C ASP A 427 12.50 7.35 7.20
N MET A 428 13.09 8.52 7.33
CA MET A 428 12.36 9.76 7.58
C MET A 428 12.34 10.62 6.31
N ASP A 429 11.15 11.01 5.89
CA ASP A 429 10.94 12.05 4.88
C ASP A 429 10.29 13.25 5.57
N GLY A 430 11.08 14.28 5.86
CA GLY A 430 10.66 15.39 6.69
C GLY A 430 10.23 14.93 8.08
N LYS A 431 8.94 15.00 8.38
CA LYS A 431 8.35 14.56 9.66
C LYS A 431 7.58 13.25 9.56
N SER A 432 7.47 12.69 8.36
CA SER A 432 6.82 11.42 8.08
C SER A 432 7.78 10.25 8.18
N ILE A 433 7.24 9.06 8.51
CA ILE A 433 7.99 7.80 8.48
C ILE A 433 7.66 7.12 7.15
N VAL A 434 8.71 6.75 6.41
CA VAL A 434 8.63 5.92 5.23
C VAL A 434 9.03 4.50 5.59
N ILE A 435 8.11 3.57 5.42
CA ILE A 435 8.32 2.15 5.64
C ILE A 435 8.54 1.50 4.29
N GLY A 436 9.67 0.84 4.11
CA GLY A 436 10.08 0.24 2.85
C GLY A 436 10.40 -1.25 2.96
N TRP A 437 10.66 -1.84 1.81
CA TRP A 437 11.13 -3.20 1.65
C TRP A 437 12.43 -3.21 0.85
N LYS A 438 13.51 -3.71 1.44
CA LYS A 438 14.88 -3.72 0.84
C LYS A 438 15.28 -2.38 0.22
N GLY A 439 14.86 -1.28 0.84
CA GLY A 439 15.14 0.08 0.38
C GLY A 439 14.07 0.71 -0.52
N THR A 440 13.15 -0.07 -1.10
CA THR A 440 12.04 0.48 -1.88
C THR A 440 10.91 0.96 -0.97
N PRO A 441 10.47 2.22 -1.04
CA PRO A 441 9.36 2.75 -0.26
C PRO A 441 8.04 2.02 -0.55
N ILE A 442 7.34 1.59 0.50
CA ILE A 442 6.02 0.93 0.39
C ILE A 442 4.91 1.80 0.97
N GLU A 443 5.09 2.28 2.19
CA GLU A 443 4.10 3.07 2.94
C GLU A 443 4.72 4.34 3.48
N CYS A 444 3.91 5.39 3.55
CA CYS A 444 4.26 6.64 4.22
C CYS A 444 3.23 6.97 5.30
N LEU A 445 3.70 7.05 6.54
CA LEU A 445 2.91 7.46 7.69
C LEU A 445 3.19 8.92 8.02
N SER A 446 2.15 9.72 8.13
CA SER A 446 2.21 11.15 8.45
C SER A 446 1.16 11.55 9.47
N ALA A 447 1.45 12.58 10.27
CA ALA A 447 0.51 13.13 11.23
C ALA A 447 0.38 14.66 11.07
N TRP A 448 -0.83 15.17 11.25
CA TRP A 448 -1.21 16.52 10.88
C TRP A 448 -2.03 17.21 11.97
N LYS A 449 -1.82 18.51 12.15
CA LYS A 449 -2.65 19.36 13.00
C LYS A 449 -3.11 20.59 12.20
N PHE A 450 -4.30 21.07 12.50
CA PHE A 450 -4.73 22.39 12.02
C PHE A 450 -3.98 23.48 12.79
N ALA A 451 -3.49 24.49 12.04
CA ALA A 451 -2.78 25.63 12.62
C ALA A 451 -3.76 26.60 13.30
#